data_d3eb056cbad693b5fca18599c2b4339b
#
_entry.id   d3eb056cbad693b5fca18599c2b4339b
#
_cell.length_a   1.000
_cell.length_b   1.000
_cell.length_c   1.000
_cell.angle_alpha   90.00
_cell.angle_beta   90.00
_cell.angle_gamma   90.00
#
_symmetry.space_group_name_H-M   'P 1'
#
loop_
_entity.id
_entity.type
_entity.pdbx_description
1 polymer ?
#
loop_
_entity_poly.entity_id
_entity_poly.type
_entity_poly.pdbx_seq_one_letter_code
_entity_poly.pdbx_strand_id
1 'polypeptide(L)'
;MRRPLLVSKKFAESKKIIIVGAGLSGLCCAYRIAKKRPDVEIILHEKSDQIGGVITTWKEGEWICDVAVNATRPHPAFWRLVDDLGIDSKFTVSNPDAKSRWVLLAGKRHRLSWKTLFKIGPLKLLKRIKKSREGGLSVSEVIPNKMIADAMCLGIVNDTSENVDADLLFPGLTRFGPSPPIKKSKLRKLISESYPLFTPKKGMIASIDGGMSELIGELRNQISKLENVSIALGNNAESVQSVSKHYDVPSTSILWTGPNQEFEQGYSEITVFAVGYTNQQVKHIEVGYGTLIPDKEIPISGILHESDVHQSKRSPDGHRLFRLMVPNQRWKGDNESVRISAESLLANDPVLFKKIGERKIPSYTPGHLSKMNQLNPEWSYAGWQYSGVSITHIVDQAERIAELF
;
A
#
# COMPACT_ATOMS: atom_id res chain seq x y z
N MET A 1 -15.84 -8.92 -1.87
CA MET A 1 -15.47 -9.59 -3.13
C MET A 1 -14.02 -10.00 -3.06
N ARG A 2 -13.69 -11.24 -3.32
CA ARG A 2 -12.31 -11.68 -3.43
C ARG A 2 -11.75 -11.25 -4.78
N ARG A 3 -10.56 -10.66 -4.80
CA ARG A 3 -9.85 -10.33 -6.03
C ARG A 3 -9.43 -11.60 -6.75
N PRO A 4 -9.29 -11.59 -8.10
CA PRO A 4 -8.89 -12.78 -8.83
C PRO A 4 -7.51 -13.27 -8.37
N LEU A 5 -7.30 -14.57 -8.41
CA LEU A 5 -5.98 -15.15 -8.36
C LEU A 5 -5.54 -15.41 -9.80
N LEU A 6 -4.41 -14.82 -10.17
CA LEU A 6 -3.80 -14.98 -11.47
C LEU A 6 -2.72 -16.06 -11.37
N VAL A 7 -3.16 -17.30 -11.24
CA VAL A 7 -2.28 -18.45 -10.99
C VAL A 7 -2.52 -19.50 -12.06
N SER A 8 -1.43 -19.97 -12.66
CA SER A 8 -1.45 -21.07 -13.61
C SER A 8 -2.07 -22.33 -12.96
N LYS A 9 -2.86 -23.06 -13.73
CA LYS A 9 -3.53 -24.30 -13.25
C LYS A 9 -2.52 -25.34 -12.76
N LYS A 10 -1.31 -25.36 -13.31
CA LYS A 10 -0.25 -26.29 -12.96
C LYS A 10 0.72 -25.80 -11.88
N PHE A 11 0.55 -24.56 -11.40
CA PHE A 11 1.47 -23.95 -10.45
C PHE A 11 1.62 -24.77 -9.17
N ALA A 12 0.51 -25.25 -8.62
CA ALA A 12 0.48 -26.05 -7.39
C ALA A 12 1.09 -27.47 -7.54
N GLU A 13 1.29 -27.95 -8.77
CA GLU A 13 1.92 -29.24 -9.08
C GLU A 13 3.46 -29.15 -9.11
N SER A 14 4.02 -27.92 -9.10
CA SER A 14 5.45 -27.67 -9.22
C SER A 14 6.23 -28.23 -8.03
N LYS A 15 7.39 -28.83 -8.30
CA LYS A 15 8.35 -29.29 -7.29
C LYS A 15 9.45 -28.26 -7.04
N LYS A 16 9.64 -27.35 -7.99
CA LYS A 16 10.54 -26.21 -7.90
C LYS A 16 9.81 -24.98 -8.40
N ILE A 17 9.81 -23.92 -7.59
CA ILE A 17 9.12 -22.66 -7.87
C ILE A 17 10.13 -21.52 -7.87
N ILE A 18 10.03 -20.68 -8.90
CA ILE A 18 10.79 -19.44 -8.97
C ILE A 18 9.84 -18.27 -8.73
N ILE A 19 10.12 -17.47 -7.69
CA ILE A 19 9.36 -16.26 -7.37
C ILE A 19 10.21 -15.05 -7.77
N VAL A 20 9.76 -14.32 -8.80
CA VAL A 20 10.47 -13.14 -9.30
C VAL A 20 10.04 -11.91 -8.52
N GLY A 21 10.97 -11.31 -7.80
CA GLY A 21 10.80 -10.18 -6.90
C GLY A 21 10.74 -10.57 -5.43
N ALA A 22 11.67 -10.03 -4.62
CA ALA A 22 11.72 -10.22 -3.17
C ALA A 22 11.16 -9.01 -2.39
N GLY A 23 10.12 -8.35 -2.93
CA GLY A 23 9.27 -7.43 -2.19
C GLY A 23 8.30 -8.20 -1.28
N LEU A 24 7.44 -7.47 -0.54
CA LEU A 24 6.46 -8.10 0.38
C LEU A 24 5.66 -9.22 -0.28
N SER A 25 5.25 -9.07 -1.54
CA SER A 25 4.48 -10.08 -2.26
C SER A 25 5.24 -11.39 -2.41
N GLY A 26 6.47 -11.33 -2.91
CA GLY A 26 7.31 -12.51 -3.10
C GLY A 26 7.70 -13.17 -1.78
N LEU A 27 8.09 -12.37 -0.80
CA LEU A 27 8.44 -12.87 0.54
C LEU A 27 7.26 -13.58 1.22
N CYS A 28 6.06 -13.00 1.18
CA CYS A 28 4.87 -13.63 1.76
C CYS A 28 4.48 -14.92 1.02
N CYS A 29 4.56 -14.94 -0.32
CA CYS A 29 4.30 -16.15 -1.11
C CYS A 29 5.32 -17.24 -0.78
N ALA A 30 6.62 -16.91 -0.78
CA ALA A 30 7.67 -17.86 -0.45
C ALA A 30 7.46 -18.46 0.96
N TYR A 31 7.27 -17.61 1.95
CA TYR A 31 7.05 -18.03 3.34
C TYR A 31 5.83 -18.94 3.49
N ARG A 32 4.68 -18.55 2.93
CA ARG A 32 3.42 -19.31 3.05
C ARG A 32 3.47 -20.64 2.30
N ILE A 33 4.01 -20.65 1.08
CA ILE A 33 4.12 -21.88 0.28
C ILE A 33 5.13 -22.84 0.93
N ALA A 34 6.30 -22.36 1.32
CA ALA A 34 7.35 -23.20 1.93
C ALA A 34 6.89 -23.87 3.21
N LYS A 35 6.16 -23.16 4.09
CA LYS A 35 5.60 -23.76 5.31
C LYS A 35 4.57 -24.84 5.02
N LYS A 36 3.83 -24.71 3.93
CA LYS A 36 2.77 -25.68 3.55
C LYS A 36 3.32 -26.85 2.76
N ARG A 37 4.36 -26.62 1.99
CA ARG A 37 5.00 -27.61 1.10
C ARG A 37 6.51 -27.62 1.32
N PRO A 38 6.99 -28.24 2.40
CA PRO A 38 8.42 -28.33 2.66
C PRO A 38 9.18 -29.19 1.64
N ASP A 39 8.44 -29.96 0.83
CA ASP A 39 8.94 -30.79 -0.28
C ASP A 39 9.16 -30.00 -1.58
N VAL A 40 8.79 -28.72 -1.63
CA VAL A 40 8.93 -27.84 -2.81
C VAL A 40 10.12 -26.92 -2.63
N GLU A 41 11.07 -26.95 -3.57
CA GLU A 41 12.17 -25.99 -3.65
C GLU A 41 11.64 -24.62 -4.12
N ILE A 42 11.99 -23.56 -3.39
CA ILE A 42 11.57 -22.19 -3.72
C ILE A 42 12.78 -21.29 -3.86
N ILE A 43 12.91 -20.60 -4.98
CA ILE A 43 13.96 -19.60 -5.21
C ILE A 43 13.30 -18.23 -5.38
N LEU A 44 13.66 -17.30 -4.49
CA LEU A 44 13.36 -15.88 -4.66
C LEU A 44 14.43 -15.25 -5.55
N HIS A 45 14.04 -14.77 -6.74
CA HIS A 45 14.90 -14.13 -7.72
C HIS A 45 14.70 -12.61 -7.66
N GLU A 46 15.68 -11.86 -7.15
CA GLU A 46 15.59 -10.43 -6.91
C GLU A 46 16.69 -9.67 -7.66
N LYS A 47 16.31 -8.58 -8.34
CA LYS A 47 17.22 -7.75 -9.13
C LYS A 47 18.16 -6.89 -8.29
N SER A 48 17.68 -6.49 -7.10
CA SER A 48 18.45 -5.65 -6.17
C SER A 48 19.41 -6.49 -5.32
N ASP A 49 20.36 -5.83 -4.71
CA ASP A 49 21.22 -6.39 -3.65
C ASP A 49 20.51 -6.50 -2.29
N GLN A 50 19.27 -6.01 -2.21
CA GLN A 50 18.44 -5.97 -1.00
C GLN A 50 17.02 -6.47 -1.28
N ILE A 51 16.42 -7.08 -0.26
CA ILE A 51 15.01 -7.47 -0.26
C ILE A 51 14.12 -6.36 0.29
N GLY A 52 12.78 -6.49 0.09
CA GLY A 52 11.76 -5.60 0.66
C GLY A 52 11.03 -4.75 -0.38
N GLY A 53 11.62 -4.55 -1.53
CA GLY A 53 11.04 -3.77 -2.61
C GLY A 53 10.76 -2.32 -2.18
N VAL A 54 9.50 -1.88 -2.25
CA VAL A 54 9.12 -0.50 -1.91
C VAL A 54 8.91 -0.26 -0.41
N ILE A 55 8.92 -1.31 0.43
CA ILE A 55 8.74 -1.16 1.88
C ILE A 55 10.10 -0.86 2.50
N THR A 56 10.39 0.42 2.64
CA THR A 56 11.62 0.93 3.23
C THR A 56 11.30 1.96 4.30
N THR A 57 12.10 1.99 5.35
CA THR A 57 12.05 2.99 6.43
C THR A 57 13.37 3.73 6.45
N TRP A 58 13.32 5.04 6.28
CA TRP A 58 14.48 5.91 6.46
C TRP A 58 14.68 6.22 7.94
N LYS A 59 15.94 6.18 8.38
CA LYS A 59 16.36 6.47 9.76
C LYS A 59 17.59 7.38 9.74
N GLU A 60 17.57 8.45 10.54
CA GLU A 60 18.73 9.33 10.76
C GLU A 60 18.66 9.86 12.19
N GLY A 61 19.54 9.37 13.07
CA GLY A 61 19.43 9.58 14.52
C GLY A 61 18.10 9.06 15.06
N GLU A 62 17.35 9.91 15.75
CA GLU A 62 16.01 9.56 16.28
C GLU A 62 14.86 9.83 15.29
N TRP A 63 15.14 10.32 14.09
CA TRP A 63 14.15 10.50 13.04
C TRP A 63 13.89 9.20 12.30
N ILE A 64 12.61 8.82 12.22
CA ILE A 64 12.16 7.58 11.58
C ILE A 64 10.97 7.89 10.69
N CYS A 65 11.09 7.62 9.39
CA CYS A 65 10.03 7.86 8.42
C CYS A 65 9.91 6.72 7.40
N ASP A 66 8.71 6.19 7.26
CA ASP A 66 8.44 5.18 6.24
C ASP A 66 8.30 5.85 4.86
N VAL A 67 9.02 5.33 3.85
CA VAL A 67 9.04 5.93 2.51
C VAL A 67 7.72 5.67 1.76
N ALA A 68 7.20 4.44 1.83
CA ALA A 68 5.98 4.07 1.11
C ALA A 68 4.80 3.77 2.05
N VAL A 69 4.85 2.64 2.72
CA VAL A 69 3.79 2.15 3.59
C VAL A 69 4.12 2.51 5.02
N ASN A 70 3.28 3.28 5.69
CA ASN A 70 3.49 3.69 7.09
C ASN A 70 2.66 2.90 8.11
N ALA A 71 1.62 2.22 7.65
CA ALA A 71 0.71 1.51 8.54
C ALA A 71 -0.20 0.56 7.77
N THR A 72 -0.86 -0.32 8.49
CA THR A 72 -1.82 -1.28 7.97
C THR A 72 -3.19 -1.10 8.60
N ARG A 73 -4.23 -1.52 7.88
CA ARG A 73 -5.58 -1.66 8.44
C ARG A 73 -5.75 -3.08 9.00
N PRO A 74 -6.62 -3.28 10.00
CA PRO A 74 -6.91 -4.62 10.50
C PRO A 74 -7.51 -5.49 9.38
N HIS A 75 -6.89 -6.63 9.14
CA HIS A 75 -7.34 -7.64 8.18
C HIS A 75 -6.91 -9.03 8.67
N PRO A 76 -7.78 -10.04 8.63
CA PRO A 76 -7.47 -11.36 9.19
C PRO A 76 -6.19 -12.01 8.65
N ALA A 77 -5.98 -11.98 7.33
CA ALA A 77 -4.78 -12.55 6.72
C ALA A 77 -3.48 -11.85 7.19
N PHE A 78 -3.53 -10.52 7.35
CA PHE A 78 -2.38 -9.77 7.84
C PHE A 78 -2.04 -10.13 9.29
N TRP A 79 -3.05 -10.24 10.16
CA TRP A 79 -2.82 -10.62 11.56
C TRP A 79 -2.37 -12.05 11.72
N ARG A 80 -2.84 -12.98 10.89
CA ARG A 80 -2.26 -14.34 10.85
C ARG A 80 -0.79 -14.33 10.48
N LEU A 81 -0.38 -13.43 9.57
CA LEU A 81 1.05 -13.27 9.27
C LEU A 81 1.82 -12.72 10.46
N VAL A 82 1.31 -11.68 11.12
CA VAL A 82 1.94 -11.08 12.32
C VAL A 82 2.11 -12.10 13.43
N ASP A 83 1.07 -12.91 13.70
CA ASP A 83 1.08 -13.99 14.67
C ASP A 83 2.11 -15.07 14.31
N ASP A 84 2.08 -15.56 13.07
CA ASP A 84 3.04 -16.55 12.57
C ASP A 84 4.51 -16.09 12.64
N LEU A 85 4.76 -14.79 12.55
CA LEU A 85 6.08 -14.18 12.68
C LEU A 85 6.46 -13.91 14.13
N GLY A 86 5.52 -13.97 15.07
CA GLY A 86 5.73 -13.69 16.50
C GLY A 86 6.06 -12.23 16.81
N ILE A 87 5.54 -11.29 16.01
CA ILE A 87 5.84 -9.85 16.10
C ILE A 87 4.64 -9.00 16.54
N ASP A 88 3.62 -9.63 17.06
CA ASP A 88 2.40 -8.95 17.52
C ASP A 88 2.70 -7.87 18.57
N SER A 89 3.61 -8.10 19.50
CA SER A 89 4.03 -7.13 20.51
C SER A 89 4.74 -5.89 19.97
N LYS A 90 5.28 -5.96 18.73
CA LYS A 90 5.92 -4.82 18.07
C LYS A 90 4.92 -3.89 17.38
N PHE A 91 3.66 -4.32 17.21
CA PHE A 91 2.63 -3.50 16.59
C PHE A 91 1.93 -2.60 17.59
N THR A 92 1.77 -1.33 17.21
CA THR A 92 1.01 -0.33 17.96
C THR A 92 -0.11 0.25 17.11
N VAL A 93 -1.24 0.56 17.75
CA VAL A 93 -2.34 1.26 17.06
C VAL A 93 -2.00 2.73 16.89
N SER A 94 -2.60 3.37 15.90
CA SER A 94 -2.43 4.81 15.70
C SER A 94 -3.00 5.60 16.88
N ASN A 95 -2.39 6.77 17.11
CA ASN A 95 -2.83 7.70 18.13
C ASN A 95 -4.32 8.07 17.93
N PRO A 96 -5.20 7.85 18.93
CA PRO A 96 -6.62 8.17 18.83
C PRO A 96 -6.90 9.66 18.64
N ASP A 97 -5.99 10.56 19.01
CA ASP A 97 -6.14 11.99 18.85
C ASP A 97 -5.76 12.47 17.44
N ALA A 98 -4.96 11.70 16.72
CA ALA A 98 -4.53 11.99 15.36
C ALA A 98 -5.51 11.52 14.26
N LYS A 99 -6.83 11.55 14.50
CA LYS A 99 -7.85 11.11 13.50
C LYS A 99 -8.17 12.15 12.45
N SER A 100 -7.91 13.42 12.74
CA SER A 100 -8.32 14.54 11.90
C SER A 100 -7.57 14.49 10.57
N ARG A 101 -8.33 14.62 9.50
CA ARG A 101 -7.80 14.72 8.12
C ARG A 101 -8.34 15.99 7.50
N TRP A 102 -7.49 16.66 6.75
CA TRP A 102 -7.83 17.90 6.06
C TRP A 102 -7.61 17.80 4.56
N VAL A 103 -8.29 18.68 3.84
CA VAL A 103 -8.02 18.98 2.45
C VAL A 103 -7.77 20.48 2.34
N LEU A 104 -6.70 20.86 1.69
CA LEU A 104 -6.40 22.27 1.38
C LEU A 104 -7.12 22.64 0.07
N LEU A 105 -8.02 23.61 0.12
CA LEU A 105 -8.80 24.09 -1.02
C LEU A 105 -8.79 25.62 -1.01
N ALA A 106 -8.39 26.23 -2.12
CA ALA A 106 -8.31 27.69 -2.25
C ALA A 106 -7.59 28.36 -1.04
N GLY A 107 -6.45 27.80 -0.63
CA GLY A 107 -5.65 28.31 0.49
C GLY A 107 -6.23 28.05 1.88
N LYS A 108 -7.38 27.38 2.01
CA LYS A 108 -8.01 27.09 3.31
C LYS A 108 -8.04 25.60 3.62
N ARG A 109 -7.69 25.23 4.87
CA ARG A 109 -7.78 23.85 5.36
C ARG A 109 -9.21 23.50 5.74
N HIS A 110 -9.78 22.49 5.12
CA HIS A 110 -11.11 21.97 5.40
C HIS A 110 -11.01 20.60 6.05
N ARG A 111 -11.52 20.47 7.28
CA ARG A 111 -11.53 19.19 7.99
C ARG A 111 -12.53 18.23 7.35
N LEU A 112 -12.06 17.03 7.01
CA LEU A 112 -12.92 15.95 6.53
C LEU A 112 -13.73 15.40 7.72
N SER A 113 -15.04 15.51 7.65
CA SER A 113 -15.98 15.10 8.70
C SER A 113 -17.17 14.35 8.11
N TRP A 114 -18.04 13.81 8.96
CA TRP A 114 -19.30 13.22 8.51
C TRP A 114 -20.17 14.21 7.68
N LYS A 115 -20.07 15.51 7.96
CA LYS A 115 -20.73 16.55 7.15
C LYS A 115 -20.22 16.60 5.71
N THR A 116 -18.98 16.20 5.47
CA THR A 116 -18.40 16.08 4.14
C THR A 116 -19.09 14.98 3.33
N LEU A 117 -19.63 13.94 3.98
CA LEU A 117 -20.40 12.87 3.33
C LEU A 117 -21.72 13.39 2.73
N PHE A 118 -22.37 14.39 3.38
CA PHE A 118 -23.55 15.02 2.77
C PHE A 118 -23.23 15.80 1.50
N LYS A 119 -22.02 16.37 1.42
CA LYS A 119 -21.54 17.04 0.19
C LYS A 119 -21.31 16.07 -0.97
N ILE A 120 -21.20 14.77 -0.72
CA ILE A 120 -21.11 13.75 -1.77
C ILE A 120 -22.43 13.61 -2.54
N GLY A 121 -23.57 13.98 -1.94
CA GLY A 121 -24.89 13.83 -2.53
C GLY A 121 -25.42 12.39 -2.43
N PRO A 122 -25.96 11.96 -1.28
CA PRO A 122 -26.27 10.55 -0.98
C PRO A 122 -27.26 9.93 -1.95
N LEU A 123 -28.26 10.67 -2.43
CA LEU A 123 -29.22 10.17 -3.42
C LEU A 123 -28.58 9.94 -4.79
N LYS A 124 -27.73 10.87 -5.24
CA LYS A 124 -26.95 10.70 -6.47
C LYS A 124 -25.99 9.53 -6.37
N LEU A 125 -25.33 9.36 -5.20
CA LEU A 125 -24.44 8.25 -4.92
C LEU A 125 -25.17 6.90 -5.01
N LEU A 126 -26.35 6.75 -4.39
CA LEU A 126 -27.14 5.51 -4.46
C LEU A 126 -27.53 5.16 -5.91
N LYS A 127 -27.94 6.15 -6.71
CA LYS A 127 -28.26 5.94 -8.13
C LYS A 127 -27.02 5.47 -8.92
N ARG A 128 -25.86 6.07 -8.69
CA ARG A 128 -24.61 5.71 -9.37
C ARG A 128 -24.09 4.34 -8.92
N ILE A 129 -24.18 3.99 -7.63
CA ILE A 129 -23.85 2.65 -7.11
C ILE A 129 -24.72 1.57 -7.79
N LYS A 130 -25.99 1.85 -8.09
CA LYS A 130 -26.83 0.89 -8.81
C LYS A 130 -26.30 0.65 -10.24
N LYS A 131 -25.88 1.73 -10.93
CA LYS A 131 -25.28 1.64 -12.28
C LYS A 131 -23.92 0.93 -12.26
N SER A 132 -23.13 1.08 -11.21
CA SER A 132 -21.77 0.53 -11.10
C SER A 132 -21.70 -0.98 -10.89
N ARG A 133 -22.82 -1.67 -10.79
CA ARG A 133 -22.86 -3.14 -10.53
C ARG A 133 -22.25 -3.96 -11.66
N GLU A 134 -22.25 -3.44 -12.87
CA GLU A 134 -21.65 -4.08 -14.04
C GLU A 134 -20.12 -3.97 -14.04
N GLY A 135 -19.57 -3.08 -13.23
CA GLY A 135 -18.12 -2.85 -13.10
C GLY A 135 -17.55 -1.92 -14.17
N GLY A 136 -16.27 -1.68 -14.09
CA GLY A 136 -15.50 -0.97 -15.11
C GLY A 136 -15.61 0.56 -15.10
N LEU A 137 -16.27 1.15 -14.09
CA LEU A 137 -16.43 2.59 -13.95
C LEU A 137 -15.23 3.23 -13.22
N SER A 138 -14.96 4.50 -13.57
CA SER A 138 -14.05 5.34 -12.80
C SER A 138 -14.64 5.75 -11.45
N VAL A 139 -13.78 6.19 -10.53
CA VAL A 139 -14.23 6.71 -9.24
C VAL A 139 -15.11 7.94 -9.38
N SER A 140 -14.82 8.82 -10.36
CA SER A 140 -15.64 10.02 -10.64
C SER A 140 -17.05 9.71 -11.16
N GLU A 141 -17.21 8.58 -11.85
CA GLU A 141 -18.53 8.11 -12.29
C GLU A 141 -19.35 7.54 -11.13
N VAL A 142 -18.71 6.97 -10.10
CA VAL A 142 -19.38 6.40 -8.93
C VAL A 142 -19.62 7.46 -7.85
N ILE A 143 -18.62 8.28 -7.53
CA ILE A 143 -18.71 9.32 -6.49
C ILE A 143 -19.13 10.65 -7.14
N PRO A 144 -20.33 11.20 -6.83
CA PRO A 144 -20.88 12.37 -7.51
C PRO A 144 -20.08 13.66 -7.33
N ASN A 145 -19.42 13.83 -6.20
CA ASN A 145 -18.62 15.02 -5.91
C ASN A 145 -17.18 14.79 -6.36
N LYS A 146 -16.80 15.38 -7.51
CA LYS A 146 -15.47 15.23 -8.12
C LYS A 146 -14.34 15.63 -7.17
N MET A 147 -14.46 16.74 -6.46
CA MET A 147 -13.44 17.22 -5.54
C MET A 147 -13.15 16.22 -4.41
N ILE A 148 -14.20 15.60 -3.86
CA ILE A 148 -14.06 14.57 -2.82
C ILE A 148 -13.48 13.29 -3.45
N ALA A 149 -13.95 12.91 -4.63
CA ALA A 149 -13.45 11.76 -5.37
C ALA A 149 -11.95 11.88 -5.67
N ASP A 150 -11.53 13.03 -6.19
CA ASP A 150 -10.11 13.34 -6.48
C ASP A 150 -9.26 13.32 -5.21
N ALA A 151 -9.72 13.93 -4.12
CA ALA A 151 -8.99 13.90 -2.85
C ALA A 151 -8.83 12.46 -2.31
N MET A 152 -9.82 11.61 -2.47
CA MET A 152 -9.73 10.20 -2.07
C MET A 152 -8.73 9.43 -2.92
N CYS A 153 -8.74 9.60 -4.25
CA CYS A 153 -7.81 8.95 -5.16
C CYS A 153 -6.37 9.47 -4.94
N LEU A 154 -6.20 10.78 -4.80
CA LEU A 154 -4.92 11.40 -4.51
C LEU A 154 -4.25 10.79 -3.27
N GLY A 155 -5.01 10.62 -2.20
CA GLY A 155 -4.50 10.07 -0.93
C GLY A 155 -4.16 8.58 -0.96
N ILE A 156 -4.61 7.81 -1.96
CA ILE A 156 -4.42 6.36 -2.04
C ILE A 156 -3.45 5.98 -3.18
N VAL A 157 -3.70 6.51 -4.38
CA VAL A 157 -2.97 6.12 -5.60
C VAL A 157 -2.28 7.29 -6.29
N ASN A 158 -2.36 8.50 -5.73
CA ASN A 158 -1.78 9.73 -6.29
C ASN A 158 -2.23 10.00 -7.74
N ASP A 159 -3.52 9.86 -8.01
CA ASP A 159 -4.13 10.09 -9.32
C ASP A 159 -5.49 10.77 -9.16
N THR A 160 -6.10 11.18 -10.27
CA THR A 160 -7.43 11.79 -10.30
C THR A 160 -8.52 10.71 -10.37
N SER A 161 -9.70 11.04 -9.90
CA SER A 161 -10.83 10.09 -9.83
C SER A 161 -11.34 9.60 -11.19
N GLU A 162 -11.00 10.30 -12.27
CA GLU A 162 -11.34 9.92 -13.64
C GLU A 162 -10.48 8.75 -14.14
N ASN A 163 -9.24 8.68 -13.68
CA ASN A 163 -8.25 7.71 -14.12
C ASN A 163 -8.21 6.44 -13.27
N VAL A 164 -9.04 6.33 -12.23
CA VAL A 164 -8.93 5.25 -11.25
C VAL A 164 -10.15 4.34 -11.27
N ASP A 165 -9.91 3.04 -11.33
CA ASP A 165 -10.93 1.98 -11.26
C ASP A 165 -11.65 1.98 -9.91
N ALA A 166 -12.96 2.21 -9.93
CA ALA A 166 -13.78 2.21 -8.73
C ALA A 166 -13.93 0.83 -8.11
N ASP A 167 -13.88 -0.23 -8.92
CA ASP A 167 -14.02 -1.61 -8.45
C ASP A 167 -12.82 -2.02 -7.60
N LEU A 168 -11.64 -1.56 -8.00
CA LEU A 168 -10.41 -1.85 -7.27
C LEU A 168 -10.31 -1.04 -5.98
N LEU A 169 -10.61 0.26 -6.05
CA LEU A 169 -10.39 1.19 -4.95
C LEU A 169 -11.52 1.18 -3.91
N PHE A 170 -12.75 1.08 -4.38
CA PHE A 170 -13.97 1.14 -3.55
C PHE A 170 -14.94 -0.03 -3.80
N PRO A 171 -14.49 -1.29 -3.74
CA PRO A 171 -15.32 -2.45 -4.07
C PRO A 171 -16.60 -2.56 -3.21
N GLY A 172 -16.59 -1.93 -2.04
CA GLY A 172 -17.77 -1.84 -1.19
C GLY A 172 -18.87 -0.93 -1.72
N LEU A 173 -18.57 -0.05 -2.69
CA LEU A 173 -19.53 0.83 -3.37
C LEU A 173 -20.03 0.23 -4.68
N THR A 174 -19.15 -0.42 -5.43
CA THR A 174 -19.46 -0.92 -6.78
C THR A 174 -20.15 -2.27 -6.75
N ARG A 175 -19.92 -3.07 -5.70
CA ARG A 175 -20.43 -4.46 -5.61
C ARG A 175 -20.08 -5.30 -6.85
N PHE A 176 -18.90 -5.10 -7.39
CA PHE A 176 -18.41 -5.79 -8.57
C PHE A 176 -18.46 -7.31 -8.41
N GLY A 177 -19.02 -7.99 -9.45
CA GLY A 177 -19.08 -9.44 -9.54
C GLY A 177 -20.22 -10.14 -8.76
N PRO A 178 -20.35 -11.45 -8.92
CA PRO A 178 -21.43 -12.26 -8.34
C PRO A 178 -21.34 -12.39 -6.82
N SER A 179 -20.14 -12.19 -6.24
CA SER A 179 -19.90 -12.30 -4.81
C SER A 179 -19.82 -10.91 -4.19
N PRO A 180 -20.89 -10.42 -3.56
CA PRO A 180 -20.83 -9.12 -2.89
C PRO A 180 -19.79 -9.14 -1.77
N PRO A 181 -19.11 -8.01 -1.50
CA PRO A 181 -18.14 -7.93 -0.40
C PRO A 181 -18.82 -8.26 0.93
N ILE A 182 -18.08 -8.89 1.82
CA ILE A 182 -18.55 -9.17 3.19
C ILE A 182 -19.01 -7.85 3.82
N LYS A 183 -20.20 -7.86 4.43
CA LYS A 183 -20.71 -6.69 5.17
C LYS A 183 -19.69 -6.27 6.24
N LYS A 184 -19.45 -4.96 6.40
CA LYS A 184 -18.48 -4.43 7.39
C LYS A 184 -18.71 -4.94 8.81
N SER A 185 -19.97 -5.16 9.22
CA SER A 185 -20.31 -5.71 10.52
C SER A 185 -19.83 -7.17 10.67
N LYS A 186 -20.03 -8.00 9.64
CA LYS A 186 -19.55 -9.39 9.64
C LYS A 186 -18.02 -9.45 9.60
N LEU A 187 -17.38 -8.60 8.76
CA LEU A 187 -15.92 -8.51 8.71
C LEU A 187 -15.33 -8.09 10.07
N ARG A 188 -15.94 -7.11 10.76
CA ARG A 188 -15.48 -6.71 12.09
C ARG A 188 -15.61 -7.83 13.13
N LYS A 189 -16.71 -8.56 13.08
CA LYS A 189 -16.93 -9.72 13.96
C LYS A 189 -15.84 -10.76 13.73
N LEU A 190 -15.57 -11.13 12.47
CA LEU A 190 -14.49 -12.05 12.12
C LEU A 190 -13.12 -11.57 12.60
N ILE A 191 -12.80 -10.27 12.42
CA ILE A 191 -11.54 -9.70 12.89
C ILE A 191 -11.44 -9.78 14.41
N SER A 192 -12.50 -9.38 15.14
CA SER A 192 -12.49 -9.40 16.61
C SER A 192 -12.42 -10.83 17.19
N GLU A 193 -13.04 -11.80 16.55
CA GLU A 193 -12.99 -13.20 16.95
C GLU A 193 -11.61 -13.82 16.66
N SER A 194 -10.99 -13.48 15.53
CA SER A 194 -9.70 -14.03 15.13
C SER A 194 -8.52 -13.40 15.87
N TYR A 195 -8.59 -12.07 16.19
CA TYR A 195 -7.48 -11.30 16.75
C TYR A 195 -7.95 -10.28 17.78
N PRO A 196 -8.38 -10.72 18.97
CA PRO A 196 -8.95 -9.82 20.00
C PRO A 196 -7.97 -8.77 20.50
N LEU A 197 -6.65 -9.04 20.48
CA LEU A 197 -5.62 -8.12 20.98
C LEU A 197 -5.31 -6.97 19.99
N PHE A 198 -5.54 -7.17 18.70
CA PHE A 198 -5.16 -6.25 17.62
C PHE A 198 -6.32 -5.73 16.79
N THR A 199 -7.52 -5.74 17.33
CA THR A 199 -8.65 -5.12 16.64
C THR A 199 -8.64 -3.61 16.90
N PRO A 200 -8.03 -2.80 16.02
CA PRO A 200 -8.07 -1.35 16.22
C PRO A 200 -9.51 -0.87 16.19
N LYS A 201 -9.82 0.14 16.98
CA LYS A 201 -11.11 0.84 16.93
C LYS A 201 -11.37 1.30 15.49
N LYS A 202 -12.66 1.46 15.12
CA LYS A 202 -13.04 1.91 13.77
C LYS A 202 -12.24 3.13 13.33
N GLY A 203 -11.60 3.03 12.17
CA GLY A 203 -10.80 4.10 11.57
C GLY A 203 -9.37 4.20 12.07
N MET A 204 -8.95 3.34 12.98
CA MET A 204 -7.54 3.24 13.40
C MET A 204 -6.76 2.31 12.45
N ILE A 205 -5.47 2.57 12.39
CA ILE A 205 -4.47 1.76 11.68
C ILE A 205 -3.44 1.29 12.71
N ALA A 206 -2.62 0.32 12.34
CA ALA A 206 -1.52 -0.15 13.17
C ALA A 206 -0.20 -0.04 12.40
N SER A 207 0.86 0.24 13.10
CA SER A 207 2.24 0.29 12.59
C SER A 207 3.16 -0.50 13.50
N ILE A 208 4.32 -0.84 12.99
CA ILE A 208 5.34 -1.55 13.73
C ILE A 208 6.36 -0.54 14.30
N ASP A 209 6.81 -0.78 15.51
CA ASP A 209 7.87 0.01 16.11
C ASP A 209 9.17 -0.09 15.29
N GLY A 210 9.87 1.03 15.14
CA GLY A 210 11.04 1.11 14.25
C GLY A 210 10.74 1.25 12.76
N GLY A 211 9.44 1.26 12.35
CA GLY A 211 8.99 1.42 10.95
C GLY A 211 8.71 0.13 10.22
N MET A 212 8.05 0.23 9.08
CA MET A 212 7.52 -0.93 8.35
C MET A 212 8.58 -1.86 7.76
N SER A 213 9.84 -1.42 7.65
CA SER A 213 10.97 -2.30 7.28
C SER A 213 11.21 -3.43 8.27
N GLU A 214 10.79 -3.28 9.54
CA GLU A 214 10.92 -4.34 10.55
C GLU A 214 10.10 -5.60 10.17
N LEU A 215 8.94 -5.41 9.52
CA LEU A 215 8.15 -6.52 8.97
C LEU A 215 8.93 -7.30 7.90
N ILE A 216 9.66 -6.59 7.04
CA ILE A 216 10.50 -7.22 5.99
C ILE A 216 11.67 -7.97 6.62
N GLY A 217 12.31 -7.34 7.62
CA GLY A 217 13.42 -7.97 8.38
C GLY A 217 12.97 -9.27 9.03
N GLU A 218 11.80 -9.28 9.68
CA GLU A 218 11.29 -10.48 10.32
C GLU A 218 10.88 -11.57 9.31
N LEU A 219 10.25 -11.21 8.20
CA LEU A 219 9.98 -12.16 7.11
C LEU A 219 11.28 -12.81 6.60
N ARG A 220 12.34 -12.01 6.40
CA ARG A 220 13.66 -12.53 6.02
C ARG A 220 14.19 -13.52 7.06
N ASN A 221 14.14 -13.16 8.35
CA ASN A 221 14.60 -14.00 9.45
C ASN A 221 13.86 -15.33 9.50
N GLN A 222 12.54 -15.33 9.26
CA GLN A 222 11.76 -16.56 9.25
C GLN A 222 12.01 -17.39 7.98
N ILE A 223 12.16 -16.77 6.83
CA ILE A 223 12.49 -17.44 5.56
C ILE A 223 13.88 -18.09 5.64
N SER A 224 14.86 -17.44 6.25
CA SER A 224 16.22 -18.00 6.39
C SER A 224 16.30 -19.28 7.23
N LYS A 225 15.26 -19.60 7.99
CA LYS A 225 15.14 -20.86 8.77
C LYS A 225 14.51 -21.99 7.96
N LEU A 226 14.05 -21.73 6.75
CA LEU A 226 13.38 -22.70 5.88
C LEU A 226 14.42 -23.29 4.91
N GLU A 227 14.70 -24.59 5.04
CA GLU A 227 15.71 -25.29 4.24
C GLU A 227 15.38 -25.35 2.75
N ASN A 228 14.08 -25.26 2.41
CA ASN A 228 13.57 -25.32 1.05
C ASN A 228 13.42 -23.95 0.36
N VAL A 229 13.94 -22.86 0.96
CA VAL A 229 13.89 -21.50 0.36
C VAL A 229 15.27 -20.92 0.23
N SER A 230 15.60 -20.42 -0.95
CA SER A 230 16.82 -19.67 -1.21
C SER A 230 16.50 -18.29 -1.83
N ILE A 231 17.40 -17.31 -1.65
CA ILE A 231 17.27 -15.95 -2.17
C ILE A 231 18.47 -15.65 -3.04
N ALA A 232 18.22 -15.42 -4.33
CA ALA A 232 19.19 -15.02 -5.33
C ALA A 232 19.09 -13.51 -5.59
N LEU A 233 20.01 -12.72 -5.00
CA LEU A 233 20.08 -11.26 -5.13
C LEU A 233 20.93 -10.84 -6.32
N GLY A 234 20.74 -9.60 -6.81
CA GLY A 234 21.52 -9.03 -7.91
C GLY A 234 21.19 -9.60 -9.30
N ASN A 235 20.09 -10.32 -9.42
CA ASN A 235 19.70 -11.02 -10.64
C ASN A 235 18.51 -10.33 -11.30
N ASN A 236 18.72 -9.70 -12.46
CA ASN A 236 17.64 -9.08 -13.22
C ASN A 236 16.89 -10.13 -14.04
N ALA A 237 15.57 -10.12 -13.94
CA ALA A 237 14.68 -10.94 -14.77
C ALA A 237 14.09 -10.09 -15.90
N GLU A 238 14.43 -10.40 -17.13
CA GLU A 238 13.93 -9.67 -18.31
C GLU A 238 12.54 -10.15 -18.73
N SER A 239 12.31 -11.47 -18.64
CA SER A 239 11.03 -12.10 -19.02
C SER A 239 10.83 -13.42 -18.26
N VAL A 240 9.60 -13.94 -18.29
CA VAL A 240 9.30 -15.28 -17.75
C VAL A 240 10.11 -16.35 -18.48
N GLN A 241 10.27 -16.20 -19.79
CA GLN A 241 11.02 -17.16 -20.61
C GLN A 241 12.52 -17.17 -20.27
N SER A 242 13.13 -16.00 -19.99
CA SER A 242 14.52 -15.94 -19.56
C SER A 242 14.74 -16.61 -18.21
N VAL A 243 13.81 -16.40 -17.26
CA VAL A 243 13.83 -17.03 -15.94
C VAL A 243 13.60 -18.55 -16.04
N SER A 244 12.63 -18.99 -16.86
CA SER A 244 12.35 -20.39 -17.14
C SER A 244 13.61 -21.12 -17.65
N LYS A 245 14.30 -20.52 -18.60
CA LYS A 245 15.54 -21.07 -19.17
C LYS A 245 16.69 -21.06 -18.15
N HIS A 246 16.84 -19.99 -17.36
CA HIS A 246 17.91 -19.85 -16.37
C HIS A 246 17.87 -20.92 -15.29
N TYR A 247 16.65 -21.25 -14.81
CA TYR A 247 16.46 -22.21 -13.71
C TYR A 247 16.05 -23.60 -14.17
N ASP A 248 15.92 -23.81 -15.47
CA ASP A 248 15.47 -25.07 -16.09
C ASP A 248 14.12 -25.55 -15.49
N VAL A 249 13.14 -24.65 -15.47
CA VAL A 249 11.77 -24.93 -14.99
C VAL A 249 10.74 -24.51 -16.02
N PRO A 250 9.56 -25.16 -16.08
CA PRO A 250 8.48 -24.70 -16.94
C PRO A 250 7.97 -23.33 -16.51
N SER A 251 7.48 -22.52 -17.43
CA SER A 251 6.89 -21.19 -17.14
C SER A 251 5.74 -21.26 -16.12
N THR A 252 5.03 -22.38 -16.08
CA THR A 252 3.97 -22.65 -15.10
C THR A 252 4.45 -22.68 -13.64
N SER A 253 5.76 -22.90 -13.41
CA SER A 253 6.40 -22.89 -12.09
C SER A 253 6.90 -21.50 -11.65
N ILE A 254 6.63 -20.46 -12.44
CA ILE A 254 7.09 -19.11 -12.16
C ILE A 254 5.94 -18.28 -11.59
N LEU A 255 6.21 -17.62 -10.45
CA LEU A 255 5.35 -16.61 -9.85
C LEU A 255 6.01 -15.24 -9.99
N TRP A 256 5.44 -14.38 -10.82
CA TRP A 256 5.95 -13.03 -11.06
C TRP A 256 5.32 -12.03 -10.09
N THR A 257 6.10 -11.35 -9.27
CA THR A 257 5.60 -10.40 -8.27
C THR A 257 6.05 -8.96 -8.49
N GLY A 258 6.90 -8.74 -9.48
CA GLY A 258 7.37 -7.43 -9.92
C GLY A 258 6.50 -6.78 -11.00
N PRO A 259 6.90 -5.59 -11.51
CA PRO A 259 6.31 -5.01 -12.70
C PRO A 259 6.39 -5.99 -13.88
N ASN A 260 5.32 -6.07 -14.65
CA ASN A 260 5.28 -6.91 -15.84
C ASN A 260 5.08 -6.04 -17.09
N GLN A 261 5.94 -6.20 -18.07
CA GLN A 261 5.88 -5.48 -19.34
C GLN A 261 4.69 -5.89 -20.23
N GLU A 262 4.13 -7.09 -20.03
CA GLU A 262 2.95 -7.56 -20.77
C GLU A 262 1.67 -6.81 -20.40
N PHE A 263 1.62 -6.22 -19.22
CA PHE A 263 0.54 -5.32 -18.82
C PHE A 263 1.05 -3.89 -19.02
N GLU A 264 0.63 -3.24 -20.09
CA GLU A 264 0.83 -1.79 -20.27
C GLU A 264 0.16 -1.03 -19.12
N GLN A 265 0.88 -0.92 -18.02
CA GLN A 265 0.42 -0.24 -16.82
C GLN A 265 1.29 0.98 -16.58
N GLY A 266 0.65 2.15 -16.61
CA GLY A 266 1.29 3.39 -16.20
C GLY A 266 1.62 3.40 -14.71
N TYR A 267 2.44 4.35 -14.29
CA TYR A 267 2.83 4.56 -12.90
C TYR A 267 2.70 6.04 -12.54
N SER A 268 2.24 6.30 -11.32
CA SER A 268 2.38 7.59 -10.67
C SER A 268 3.64 7.56 -9.82
N GLU A 269 4.56 8.49 -10.08
CA GLU A 269 5.84 8.59 -9.38
C GLU A 269 5.77 9.68 -8.31
N ILE A 270 6.22 9.36 -7.11
CA ILE A 270 6.21 10.26 -5.96
C ILE A 270 7.59 10.28 -5.32
N THR A 271 8.14 11.48 -5.14
CA THR A 271 9.28 11.72 -4.27
C THR A 271 8.78 12.01 -2.86
N VAL A 272 9.47 11.49 -1.86
CA VAL A 272 9.09 11.58 -0.45
C VAL A 272 10.14 12.37 0.31
N PHE A 273 9.69 13.37 1.08
CA PHE A 273 10.55 14.16 1.97
C PHE A 273 10.14 13.95 3.43
N ALA A 274 11.13 13.88 4.30
CA ALA A 274 10.97 14.00 5.74
C ALA A 274 11.29 15.44 6.15
N VAL A 275 10.39 16.07 6.90
CA VAL A 275 10.57 17.45 7.36
C VAL A 275 10.29 17.53 8.85
N GLY A 276 11.27 17.96 9.62
CA GLY A 276 11.22 18.05 11.06
C GLY A 276 11.19 19.49 11.55
N TYR A 277 10.43 19.73 12.60
CA TYR A 277 10.31 21.02 13.29
C TYR A 277 10.34 20.84 14.80
N THR A 278 10.73 21.86 15.55
CA THR A 278 10.46 21.90 16.98
C THR A 278 8.95 22.05 17.24
N ASN A 279 8.47 21.54 18.37
CA ASN A 279 7.06 21.67 18.74
C ASN A 279 6.60 23.13 18.79
N GLN A 280 7.50 24.05 19.16
CA GLN A 280 7.22 25.48 19.22
C GLN A 280 6.98 26.10 17.84
N GLN A 281 7.77 25.73 16.83
CA GLN A 281 7.60 26.23 15.47
C GLN A 281 6.23 25.85 14.89
N VAL A 282 5.77 24.64 15.17
CA VAL A 282 4.54 24.07 14.59
C VAL A 282 3.39 23.95 15.60
N LYS A 283 3.41 24.71 16.71
CA LYS A 283 2.34 24.70 17.73
C LYS A 283 0.96 25.06 17.18
N HIS A 284 0.91 25.82 16.08
CA HIS A 284 -0.32 26.21 15.39
C HIS A 284 -0.88 25.10 14.49
N ILE A 285 -0.10 24.05 14.20
CA ILE A 285 -0.55 22.91 13.41
C ILE A 285 -1.29 21.92 14.34
N GLU A 286 -2.59 21.76 14.12
CA GLU A 286 -3.41 20.82 14.88
C GLU A 286 -2.89 19.39 14.76
N VAL A 287 -2.96 18.65 15.88
CA VAL A 287 -2.67 17.21 15.91
C VAL A 287 -3.65 16.46 15.01
N GLY A 288 -3.12 15.60 14.13
CA GLY A 288 -3.95 14.87 13.19
C GLY A 288 -3.22 13.90 12.29
N TYR A 289 -3.97 13.35 11.35
CA TYR A 289 -3.44 12.37 10.41
C TYR A 289 -2.61 13.05 9.29
N GLY A 290 -3.16 14.13 8.74
CA GLY A 290 -2.49 14.84 7.64
C GLY A 290 -3.44 15.65 6.77
N THR A 291 -2.85 16.31 5.78
CA THR A 291 -3.53 17.22 4.85
C THR A 291 -3.31 16.77 3.41
N LEU A 292 -4.38 16.62 2.63
CA LEU A 292 -4.33 16.41 1.18
C LEU A 292 -4.35 17.76 0.48
N ILE A 293 -3.58 17.90 -0.60
CA ILE A 293 -3.40 19.12 -1.38
C ILE A 293 -3.68 18.81 -2.85
N PRO A 294 -4.95 18.92 -3.30
CA PRO A 294 -5.33 18.65 -4.69
C PRO A 294 -4.79 19.65 -5.70
N ASP A 295 -4.48 20.88 -5.25
CA ASP A 295 -3.96 21.94 -6.09
C ASP A 295 -2.63 21.50 -6.75
N LYS A 296 -2.63 21.49 -8.08
CA LYS A 296 -1.48 21.00 -8.87
C LYS A 296 -0.35 22.02 -8.99
N GLU A 297 -0.63 23.29 -8.70
CA GLU A 297 0.39 24.37 -8.68
C GLU A 297 1.31 24.25 -7.46
N ILE A 298 0.87 23.51 -6.43
CA ILE A 298 1.69 23.24 -5.25
C ILE A 298 2.42 21.92 -5.47
N PRO A 299 3.77 21.87 -5.37
CA PRO A 299 4.55 20.65 -5.54
C PRO A 299 4.12 19.51 -4.62
N ILE A 300 3.73 19.83 -3.39
CA ILE A 300 3.32 18.88 -2.36
C ILE A 300 1.84 18.47 -2.58
N SER A 301 1.58 17.18 -2.78
CA SER A 301 0.23 16.65 -2.91
C SER A 301 -0.40 16.24 -1.58
N GLY A 302 0.41 16.07 -0.55
CA GLY A 302 -0.06 15.70 0.76
C GLY A 302 1.03 15.76 1.82
N ILE A 303 0.59 16.02 3.05
CA ILE A 303 1.43 16.07 4.25
C ILE A 303 0.87 15.06 5.25
N LEU A 304 1.65 14.06 5.63
CA LEU A 304 1.32 13.16 6.73
C LEU A 304 2.02 13.61 8.00
N HIS A 305 1.29 13.65 9.12
CA HIS A 305 1.85 14.03 10.41
C HIS A 305 2.42 12.78 11.10
N GLU A 306 3.64 12.39 10.73
CA GLU A 306 4.25 11.11 11.16
C GLU A 306 4.30 10.97 12.68
N SER A 307 4.80 11.99 13.39
CA SER A 307 4.91 11.97 14.85
C SER A 307 3.55 11.98 15.56
N ASP A 308 2.49 12.51 14.92
CA ASP A 308 1.16 12.54 15.52
C ASP A 308 0.44 11.20 15.38
N VAL A 309 0.59 10.55 14.21
CA VAL A 309 -0.15 9.34 13.86
C VAL A 309 0.38 8.13 14.61
N HIS A 310 1.70 8.01 14.75
CA HIS A 310 2.32 6.86 15.38
C HIS A 310 2.49 7.06 16.89
N GLN A 311 2.17 6.04 17.69
CA GLN A 311 2.46 6.05 19.11
C GLN A 311 3.94 5.71 19.40
N SER A 312 4.60 4.99 18.46
CA SER A 312 6.04 4.78 18.51
C SER A 312 6.79 6.07 18.14
N LYS A 313 7.95 6.26 18.74
CA LYS A 313 8.80 7.45 18.51
C LYS A 313 9.19 7.58 17.04
N ARG A 314 8.95 8.75 16.45
CA ARG A 314 9.26 9.08 15.05
C ARG A 314 10.18 10.30 14.91
N SER A 315 10.43 11.01 16.00
CA SER A 315 11.27 12.21 16.04
C SER A 315 11.93 12.33 17.40
N PRO A 316 13.00 13.14 17.54
CA PRO A 316 13.56 13.50 18.82
C PRO A 316 12.52 14.16 19.73
N ASP A 317 12.73 14.09 21.05
CA ASP A 317 11.86 14.75 22.02
C ASP A 317 11.78 16.26 21.76
N GLY A 318 10.59 16.82 21.90
CA GLY A 318 10.35 18.24 21.60
C GLY A 318 10.22 18.58 20.11
N HIS A 319 10.19 17.59 19.23
CA HIS A 319 10.08 17.75 17.78
C HIS A 319 8.88 17.04 17.19
N ARG A 320 8.47 17.47 16.00
CA ARG A 320 7.46 16.79 15.17
C ARG A 320 8.01 16.52 13.78
N LEU A 321 7.71 15.35 13.26
CA LEU A 321 8.06 14.90 11.92
C LEU A 321 6.84 14.92 11.01
N PHE A 322 7.01 15.49 9.84
CA PHE A 322 6.04 15.49 8.75
C PHE A 322 6.63 14.78 7.53
N ARG A 323 5.82 13.98 6.86
CA ARG A 323 6.19 13.36 5.60
C ARG A 323 5.46 14.05 4.45
N LEU A 324 6.21 14.58 3.49
CA LEU A 324 5.68 15.23 2.31
C LEU A 324 5.66 14.26 1.15
N MET A 325 4.57 14.25 0.40
CA MET A 325 4.40 13.51 -0.84
C MET A 325 4.44 14.49 -2.00
N VAL A 326 5.44 14.33 -2.88
CA VAL A 326 5.71 15.23 -4.00
C VAL A 326 5.61 14.45 -5.31
N PRO A 327 4.47 14.54 -6.03
CA PRO A 327 4.34 13.89 -7.34
C PRO A 327 5.34 14.45 -8.35
N ASN A 328 6.05 13.57 -9.06
CA ASN A 328 7.05 14.01 -10.04
C ASN A 328 6.44 14.84 -11.18
N GLN A 329 5.13 14.69 -11.44
CA GLN A 329 4.40 15.52 -12.40
C GLN A 329 4.20 16.98 -11.96
N ARG A 330 4.31 17.28 -10.64
CA ARG A 330 4.16 18.63 -10.07
C ARG A 330 5.50 19.28 -9.74
N TRP A 331 6.58 18.53 -9.87
CA TRP A 331 7.90 18.90 -9.37
C TRP A 331 8.98 18.72 -10.46
N LYS A 332 9.83 19.72 -10.62
CA LYS A 332 10.89 19.74 -11.65
C LYS A 332 12.26 19.24 -11.15
N GLY A 333 12.30 18.58 -9.99
CA GLY A 333 13.55 18.07 -9.38
C GLY A 333 14.28 19.08 -8.48
N ASP A 334 13.71 20.25 -8.30
CA ASP A 334 14.25 21.33 -7.48
C ASP A 334 13.78 21.21 -6.01
N ASN A 335 14.68 20.81 -5.11
CA ASN A 335 14.37 20.65 -3.68
C ASN A 335 13.97 21.97 -3.01
N GLU A 336 14.46 23.10 -3.50
CA GLU A 336 14.15 24.41 -2.92
C GLU A 336 12.69 24.80 -3.09
N SER A 337 12.08 24.49 -4.24
CA SER A 337 10.63 24.73 -4.44
C SER A 337 9.76 23.93 -3.48
N VAL A 338 10.19 22.70 -3.15
CA VAL A 338 9.52 21.88 -2.15
C VAL A 338 9.69 22.45 -0.75
N ARG A 339 10.89 22.94 -0.41
CA ARG A 339 11.19 23.57 0.88
C ARG A 339 10.35 24.83 1.07
N ILE A 340 10.33 25.75 0.12
CA ILE A 340 9.50 26.96 0.15
C ILE A 340 8.02 26.60 0.35
N SER A 341 7.53 25.58 -0.37
CA SER A 341 6.15 25.11 -0.22
C SER A 341 5.88 24.54 1.17
N ALA A 342 6.83 23.77 1.72
CA ALA A 342 6.71 23.23 3.08
C ALA A 342 6.69 24.34 4.13
N GLU A 343 7.54 25.34 4.00
CA GLU A 343 7.61 26.50 4.89
C GLU A 343 6.29 27.29 4.85
N SER A 344 5.73 27.50 3.68
CA SER A 344 4.43 28.16 3.53
C SER A 344 3.27 27.39 4.16
N LEU A 345 3.33 26.04 4.15
CA LEU A 345 2.25 25.18 4.62
C LEU A 345 2.36 24.78 6.10
N LEU A 346 3.58 24.80 6.66
CA LEU A 346 3.88 24.35 8.03
C LEU A 346 4.51 25.45 8.85
N ALA A 347 5.79 25.71 8.70
CA ALA A 347 6.56 26.75 9.39
C ALA A 347 7.90 26.98 8.69
N ASN A 348 8.49 28.16 8.88
CA ASN A 348 9.81 28.47 8.35
C ASN A 348 10.92 27.70 9.08
N ASP A 349 12.07 27.59 8.45
CA ASP A 349 13.32 27.07 8.99
C ASP A 349 13.17 25.67 9.63
N PRO A 350 12.83 24.63 8.85
CA PRO A 350 12.78 23.27 9.37
C PRO A 350 14.15 22.84 9.91
N VAL A 351 14.17 22.18 11.07
CA VAL A 351 15.39 21.62 11.67
C VAL A 351 15.90 20.38 10.93
N LEU A 352 15.01 19.76 10.13
CA LEU A 352 15.30 18.68 9.22
C LEU A 352 14.54 18.88 7.92
N PHE A 353 15.23 18.81 6.80
CA PHE A 353 14.62 18.75 5.46
C PHE A 353 15.40 17.76 4.60
N LYS A 354 14.83 16.61 4.32
CA LYS A 354 15.55 15.50 3.67
C LYS A 354 14.68 14.80 2.63
N LYS A 355 15.19 14.65 1.40
CA LYS A 355 14.65 13.69 0.44
C LYS A 355 15.00 12.29 0.94
N ILE A 356 13.98 11.45 1.23
CA ILE A 356 14.18 10.14 1.84
C ILE A 356 13.92 8.96 0.90
N GLY A 357 13.36 9.21 -0.28
CA GLY A 357 13.16 8.17 -1.28
C GLY A 357 12.13 8.53 -2.34
N GLU A 358 11.92 7.57 -3.22
CA GLU A 358 10.96 7.64 -4.30
C GLU A 358 10.13 6.37 -4.35
N ARG A 359 8.91 6.47 -4.86
CA ARG A 359 8.04 5.32 -5.07
C ARG A 359 7.24 5.46 -6.36
N LYS A 360 6.98 4.32 -7.00
CA LYS A 360 6.10 4.20 -8.17
C LYS A 360 4.84 3.49 -7.74
N ILE A 361 3.69 4.09 -7.95
CA ILE A 361 2.39 3.50 -7.67
C ILE A 361 1.77 3.11 -9.01
N PRO A 362 1.38 1.84 -9.22
CA PRO A 362 0.72 1.42 -10.45
C PRO A 362 -0.56 2.20 -10.70
N SER A 363 -0.79 2.60 -11.94
CA SER A 363 -2.05 3.21 -12.36
C SER A 363 -3.11 2.12 -12.55
N TYR A 364 -4.24 2.29 -11.88
CA TYR A 364 -5.37 1.37 -11.97
C TYR A 364 -6.48 2.02 -12.78
N THR A 365 -6.35 1.98 -14.10
CA THR A 365 -7.33 2.58 -15.02
C THR A 365 -8.70 1.92 -14.92
N PRO A 366 -9.80 2.63 -15.22
CA PRO A 366 -11.16 2.05 -15.23
C PRO A 366 -11.22 0.74 -16.02
N GLY A 367 -11.85 -0.28 -15.45
CA GLY A 367 -11.89 -1.64 -16.02
C GLY A 367 -10.68 -2.52 -15.71
N HIS A 368 -9.70 -2.04 -14.93
CA HIS A 368 -8.53 -2.84 -14.54
C HIS A 368 -8.93 -4.17 -13.91
N LEU A 369 -9.81 -4.16 -12.92
CA LEU A 369 -10.24 -5.39 -12.25
C LEU A 369 -11.00 -6.34 -13.18
N SER A 370 -11.77 -5.80 -14.13
CA SER A 370 -12.45 -6.60 -15.16
C SER A 370 -11.46 -7.30 -16.07
N LYS A 371 -10.42 -6.60 -16.52
CA LYS A 371 -9.33 -7.18 -17.31
C LYS A 371 -8.63 -8.31 -16.54
N MET A 372 -8.29 -8.09 -15.27
CA MET A 372 -7.67 -9.11 -14.43
C MET A 372 -8.54 -10.37 -14.29
N ASN A 373 -9.86 -10.23 -14.16
CA ASN A 373 -10.77 -11.38 -14.07
C ASN A 373 -10.90 -12.19 -15.38
N GLN A 374 -10.55 -11.62 -16.52
CA GLN A 374 -10.61 -12.28 -17.82
C GLN A 374 -9.30 -12.98 -18.20
N LEU A 375 -8.23 -12.73 -17.45
CA LEU A 375 -6.94 -13.36 -17.71
C LEU A 375 -6.97 -14.85 -17.37
N ASN A 376 -6.42 -15.64 -18.28
CA ASN A 376 -6.12 -17.06 -18.03
C ASN A 376 -4.60 -17.24 -18.18
N PRO A 377 -3.83 -17.02 -17.12
CA PRO A 377 -2.40 -16.92 -17.20
C PRO A 377 -1.73 -18.27 -17.43
N GLU A 378 -0.76 -18.32 -18.37
CA GLU A 378 0.11 -19.46 -18.53
C GLU A 378 1.07 -19.64 -17.37
N TRP A 379 1.51 -18.53 -16.75
CA TRP A 379 2.29 -18.47 -15.52
C TRP A 379 1.57 -17.67 -14.44
N SER A 380 2.15 -17.55 -13.27
CA SER A 380 1.44 -16.98 -12.11
C SER A 380 1.90 -15.57 -11.83
N TYR A 381 0.96 -14.73 -11.35
CA TYR A 381 1.20 -13.35 -10.96
C TYR A 381 0.71 -13.05 -9.56
N ALA A 382 1.49 -12.30 -8.80
CA ALA A 382 1.07 -11.74 -7.52
C ALA A 382 1.63 -10.32 -7.36
N GLY A 383 1.07 -9.56 -6.43
CA GLY A 383 1.58 -8.25 -6.08
C GLY A 383 0.58 -7.13 -6.26
N TRP A 384 1.02 -5.94 -5.94
CA TRP A 384 0.17 -4.77 -5.87
C TRP A 384 -0.42 -4.34 -7.22
N GLN A 385 0.24 -4.63 -8.36
CA GLN A 385 -0.32 -4.41 -9.70
C GLN A 385 -1.66 -5.12 -9.88
N TYR A 386 -1.82 -6.28 -9.25
CA TYR A 386 -2.97 -7.17 -9.40
C TYR A 386 -3.91 -7.11 -8.19
N SER A 387 -3.35 -7.03 -6.98
CA SER A 387 -4.13 -7.05 -5.72
C SER A 387 -4.53 -5.67 -5.23
N GLY A 388 -3.89 -4.59 -5.72
CA GLY A 388 -4.05 -3.20 -5.28
C GLY A 388 -3.06 -2.78 -4.19
N VAL A 389 -2.98 -1.47 -3.96
CA VAL A 389 -1.90 -0.82 -3.19
C VAL A 389 -1.84 -1.12 -1.69
N SER A 390 -2.74 -1.92 -1.14
CA SER A 390 -2.74 -2.23 0.29
C SER A 390 -1.91 -3.46 0.60
N ILE A 391 -1.03 -3.38 1.60
CA ILE A 391 -0.28 -4.54 2.11
C ILE A 391 -1.22 -5.67 2.59
N THR A 392 -2.40 -5.34 3.09
CA THR A 392 -3.40 -6.35 3.48
C THR A 392 -3.89 -7.17 2.30
N HIS A 393 -4.02 -6.56 1.13
CA HIS A 393 -4.40 -7.27 -0.09
C HIS A 393 -3.29 -8.18 -0.61
N ILE A 394 -2.04 -7.73 -0.49
CA ILE A 394 -0.86 -8.50 -0.87
C ILE A 394 -0.74 -9.75 0.00
N VAL A 395 -0.87 -9.60 1.30
CA VAL A 395 -0.78 -10.72 2.25
C VAL A 395 -1.96 -11.70 2.08
N ASP A 396 -3.20 -11.20 1.88
CA ASP A 396 -4.36 -12.04 1.56
C ASP A 396 -4.17 -12.82 0.25
N GLN A 397 -3.60 -12.17 -0.76
CA GLN A 397 -3.29 -12.84 -2.03
C GLN A 397 -2.26 -13.97 -1.84
N ALA A 398 -1.17 -13.70 -1.11
CA ALA A 398 -0.14 -14.69 -0.85
C ALA A 398 -0.68 -15.90 -0.06
N GLU A 399 -1.51 -15.68 0.94
CA GLU A 399 -2.17 -16.74 1.70
C GLU A 399 -3.06 -17.59 0.80
N ARG A 400 -3.89 -16.96 -0.03
CA ARG A 400 -4.78 -17.65 -0.98
C ARG A 400 -4.03 -18.40 -2.08
N ILE A 401 -2.87 -17.92 -2.51
CA ILE A 401 -1.99 -18.67 -3.44
C ILE A 401 -1.48 -19.92 -2.75
N ALA A 402 -1.00 -19.81 -1.51
CA ALA A 402 -0.55 -20.96 -0.76
C ALA A 402 -1.66 -21.97 -0.44
N GLU A 403 -2.94 -21.55 -0.36
CA GLU A 403 -4.08 -22.44 -0.18
C GLU A 403 -4.31 -23.41 -1.37
N LEU A 404 -3.71 -23.15 -2.54
CA LEU A 404 -3.80 -24.01 -3.72
C LEU A 404 -2.94 -25.28 -3.61
N PHE A 405 -1.93 -25.27 -2.76
CA PHE A 405 -1.04 -26.38 -2.45
C PHE A 405 -1.62 -27.22 -1.29
#